data_6d314be00cd66b55025934cf7daec176
#
_entry.id   6d314be00cd66b55025934cf7daec176
#
_cell.length_a   1.000
_cell.length_b   1.000
_cell.length_c   1.000
_cell.angle_alpha   90.00
_cell.angle_beta   90.00
_cell.angle_gamma   90.00
#
_symmetry.space_group_name_H-M   'P 1'
#
loop_
_entity.id
_entity.type
_entity.pdbx_description
1 polymer ?
#
loop_
_entity_poly.entity_id
_entity_poly.type
_entity_poly.pdbx_seq_one_letter_code
_entity_poly.pdbx_strand_id
1 'polypeptide(L)'
;MERLICIAIGYACGLFQTAYILGKIYHIDIRKQGSGNLGSTNVLRTLGKKAGALNLLCDCLKCIAAILIVRAIFGNSYGDILPLLSLYAAAGCILGHNFPFYLNFKGGKGVAASVGLVIAFDWRIFIICAIVFFGLFFLTHYVSLCSVSAYLAAFISMIIFGQRGSYHMDSYHMIELY
;
A
#
# COMPACT_ATOMS: atom_id res chain seq x y z
N MET A 1 14.60 -17.51 -2.48
CA MET A 1 15.40 -16.49 -1.76
C MET A 1 14.93 -15.08 -2.14
N GLU A 2 14.70 -14.83 -3.39
CA GLU A 2 14.32 -13.53 -3.99
C GLU A 2 13.06 -12.92 -3.33
N ARG A 3 12.04 -13.74 -3.09
CA ARG A 3 10.79 -13.33 -2.44
C ARG A 3 11.03 -12.74 -1.05
N LEU A 4 11.89 -13.38 -0.24
CA LEU A 4 12.25 -12.88 1.09
C LEU A 4 13.01 -11.56 1.03
N ILE A 5 13.91 -11.41 0.05
CA ILE A 5 14.62 -10.15 -0.19
C ILE A 5 13.64 -9.04 -0.57
N CYS A 6 12.66 -9.33 -1.45
CA CYS A 6 11.62 -8.38 -1.82
C CYS A 6 10.77 -7.93 -0.63
N ILE A 7 10.37 -8.87 0.25
CA ILE A 7 9.66 -8.54 1.51
C ILE A 7 10.54 -7.66 2.39
N ALA A 8 11.83 -7.97 2.54
CA ALA A 8 12.74 -7.21 3.39
C ALA A 8 12.94 -5.77 2.86
N ILE A 9 13.14 -5.61 1.54
CA ILE A 9 13.21 -4.28 0.88
C ILE A 9 11.91 -3.51 1.12
N GLY A 10 10.78 -4.17 0.88
CA GLY A 10 9.46 -3.57 1.12
C GLY A 10 9.28 -3.15 2.57
N TYR A 11 9.58 -4.03 3.51
CA TYR A 11 9.47 -3.74 4.95
C TYR A 11 10.31 -2.53 5.34
N ALA A 12 11.56 -2.45 4.86
CA ALA A 12 12.43 -1.30 5.12
C ALA A 12 11.83 0.02 4.60
N CYS A 13 11.27 0.04 3.38
CA CYS A 13 10.54 1.19 2.85
C CYS A 13 9.29 1.52 3.71
N GLY A 14 8.58 0.49 4.16
CA GLY A 14 7.37 0.62 4.99
C GLY A 14 7.64 1.23 6.37
N LEU A 15 8.84 1.06 6.91
CA LEU A 15 9.24 1.65 8.19
C LEU A 15 9.21 3.19 8.19
N PHE A 16 9.24 3.83 7.03
CA PHE A 16 9.08 5.28 6.97
C PHE A 16 7.65 5.68 7.36
N GLN A 17 7.51 6.27 8.56
CA GLN A 17 6.22 6.64 9.17
C GLN A 17 6.02 8.16 9.14
N THR A 18 5.43 8.66 8.07
CA THR A 18 5.20 10.10 7.87
C THR A 18 4.39 10.72 9.01
N ALA A 19 3.33 10.03 9.47
CA ALA A 19 2.50 10.48 10.58
C ALA A 19 3.31 10.68 11.87
N TYR A 20 4.23 9.77 12.17
CA TYR A 20 5.11 9.87 13.33
C TYR A 20 6.06 11.06 13.22
N ILE A 21 6.64 11.27 12.03
CA ILE A 21 7.54 12.39 11.74
C ILE A 21 6.79 13.72 11.87
N LEU A 22 5.59 13.83 11.26
CA LEU A 22 4.74 15.00 11.39
C LEU A 22 4.36 15.27 12.86
N GLY A 23 4.01 14.21 13.60
CA GLY A 23 3.76 14.34 15.04
C GLY A 23 4.93 14.95 15.78
N LYS A 24 6.16 14.53 15.48
CA LYS A 24 7.38 15.13 16.06
C LYS A 24 7.57 16.59 15.68
N ILE A 25 7.35 16.95 14.41
CA ILE A 25 7.47 18.34 13.92
C ILE A 25 6.44 19.26 14.59
N TYR A 26 5.21 18.77 14.79
CA TYR A 26 4.14 19.55 15.43
C TYR A 26 4.10 19.40 16.95
N HIS A 27 5.09 18.71 17.57
CA HIS A 27 5.16 18.44 19.00
C HIS A 27 3.92 17.74 19.58
N ILE A 28 3.27 16.87 18.79
CA ILE A 28 2.07 16.12 19.13
C ILE A 28 2.32 14.62 18.93
N ASP A 29 1.99 13.79 19.93
CA ASP A 29 1.98 12.33 19.74
C ASP A 29 0.66 11.90 19.09
N ILE A 30 0.68 11.66 17.78
CA ILE A 30 -0.48 11.23 16.96
C ILE A 30 -1.13 9.95 17.52
N ARG A 31 -0.35 9.08 18.17
CA ARG A 31 -0.84 7.82 18.77
C ARG A 31 -1.73 8.05 20.00
N LYS A 32 -1.68 9.25 20.57
CA LYS A 32 -2.52 9.68 21.71
C LYS A 32 -3.68 10.58 21.28
N GLN A 33 -3.85 10.81 19.96
CA GLN A 33 -4.87 11.70 19.42
C GLN A 33 -5.85 10.95 18.51
N GLY A 34 -7.11 11.35 18.55
CA GLY A 34 -8.16 10.80 17.71
C GLY A 34 -8.30 9.28 17.84
N SER A 35 -8.07 8.55 16.76
CA SER A 35 -8.13 7.08 16.75
C SER A 35 -6.84 6.40 17.19
N GLY A 36 -5.77 7.16 17.48
CA GLY A 36 -4.44 6.64 17.82
C GLY A 36 -3.68 6.01 16.66
N ASN A 37 -4.24 5.98 15.46
CA ASN A 37 -3.66 5.35 14.28
C ASN A 37 -2.73 6.31 13.54
N LEU A 38 -1.59 5.81 13.01
CA LEU A 38 -0.65 6.57 12.21
C LEU A 38 -1.06 6.68 10.71
N GLY A 39 -2.36 6.53 10.41
CA GLY A 39 -2.90 6.68 9.06
C GLY A 39 -3.36 8.10 8.74
N SER A 40 -3.47 8.40 7.43
CA SER A 40 -3.78 9.73 6.90
C SER A 40 -5.11 10.32 7.41
N THR A 41 -6.13 9.48 7.66
CA THR A 41 -7.42 9.93 8.22
C THR A 41 -7.25 10.50 9.64
N ASN A 42 -6.40 9.89 10.48
CA ASN A 42 -6.15 10.41 11.82
C ASN A 42 -5.28 11.66 11.79
N VAL A 43 -4.26 11.68 10.93
CA VAL A 43 -3.44 12.88 10.71
C VAL A 43 -4.28 14.06 10.21
N LEU A 44 -5.22 13.80 9.28
CA LEU A 44 -6.17 14.81 8.80
C LEU A 44 -7.01 15.42 9.94
N ARG A 45 -7.48 14.58 10.88
CA ARG A 45 -8.29 15.01 12.02
C ARG A 45 -7.48 15.80 13.06
N THR A 46 -6.22 15.43 13.28
CA THR A 46 -5.36 16.00 14.34
C THR A 46 -4.54 17.19 13.87
N LEU A 47 -3.97 17.13 12.66
CA LEU A 47 -3.05 18.13 12.13
C LEU A 47 -3.61 18.90 10.92
N GLY A 48 -4.83 18.58 10.48
CA GLY A 48 -5.52 19.27 9.40
C GLY A 48 -5.21 18.74 8.00
N LYS A 49 -5.84 19.39 7.00
CA LYS A 49 -5.90 18.89 5.60
C LYS A 49 -4.53 18.73 4.93
N LYS A 50 -3.62 19.71 5.12
CA LYS A 50 -2.29 19.69 4.49
C LYS A 50 -1.45 18.52 5.00
N ALA A 51 -1.41 18.31 6.31
CA ALA A 51 -0.67 17.22 6.93
C ALA A 51 -1.26 15.85 6.54
N GLY A 52 -2.60 15.72 6.52
CA GLY A 52 -3.28 14.49 6.10
C GLY A 52 -2.99 14.13 4.64
N ALA A 53 -3.01 15.11 3.74
CA ALA A 53 -2.69 14.92 2.32
C ALA A 53 -1.20 14.55 2.12
N LEU A 54 -0.28 15.20 2.83
CA LEU A 54 1.14 14.86 2.79
C LEU A 54 1.39 13.44 3.28
N ASN A 55 0.75 13.04 4.38
CA ASN A 55 0.85 11.67 4.89
C ASN A 55 0.33 10.64 3.88
N LEU A 56 -0.83 10.90 3.26
CA LEU A 56 -1.39 10.04 2.22
C LEU A 56 -0.41 9.87 1.05
N LEU A 57 0.12 10.97 0.56
CA LEU A 57 1.06 10.97 -0.56
C LEU A 57 2.34 10.20 -0.23
N CYS A 58 2.97 10.46 0.91
CA CYS A 58 4.18 9.77 1.33
C CYS A 58 3.95 8.26 1.54
N ASP A 59 2.80 7.87 2.11
CA ASP A 59 2.46 6.45 2.30
C ASP A 59 2.22 5.73 0.97
N CYS A 60 1.65 6.39 -0.04
CA CYS A 60 1.56 5.87 -1.40
C CYS A 60 2.95 5.76 -2.04
N LEU A 61 3.74 6.83 -1.99
CA LEU A 61 5.04 6.91 -2.66
C LEU A 61 6.05 5.90 -2.11
N LYS A 62 6.06 5.62 -0.79
CA LYS A 62 6.98 4.62 -0.24
C LYS A 62 6.70 3.20 -0.75
N CYS A 63 5.43 2.86 -1.01
CA CYS A 63 5.08 1.57 -1.59
C CYS A 63 5.44 1.51 -3.08
N ILE A 64 5.20 2.58 -3.82
CA ILE A 64 5.66 2.71 -5.22
C ILE A 64 7.18 2.57 -5.28
N ALA A 65 7.90 3.26 -4.42
CA ALA A 65 9.37 3.18 -4.34
C ALA A 65 9.86 1.76 -4.07
N ALA A 66 9.24 1.02 -3.12
CA ALA A 66 9.57 -0.36 -2.82
C ALA A 66 9.43 -1.26 -4.07
N ILE A 67 8.34 -1.11 -4.81
CA ILE A 67 8.09 -1.86 -6.05
C ILE A 67 9.13 -1.49 -7.12
N LEU A 68 9.41 -0.20 -7.32
CA LEU A 68 10.38 0.25 -8.33
C LEU A 68 11.80 -0.21 -8.01
N ILE A 69 12.21 -0.22 -6.74
CA ILE A 69 13.50 -0.76 -6.31
C ILE A 69 13.61 -2.25 -6.66
N VAL A 70 12.58 -3.04 -6.34
CA VAL A 70 12.56 -4.47 -6.66
C VAL A 70 12.58 -4.70 -8.18
N ARG A 71 11.82 -3.92 -8.95
CA ARG A 71 11.87 -3.99 -10.42
C ARG A 71 13.23 -3.63 -10.99
N ALA A 72 13.90 -2.65 -10.43
CA ALA A 72 15.26 -2.27 -10.86
C ALA A 72 16.30 -3.35 -10.55
N ILE A 73 16.18 -4.03 -9.40
CA ILE A 73 17.13 -5.07 -8.97
C ILE A 73 16.90 -6.38 -9.73
N PHE A 74 15.65 -6.81 -9.86
CA PHE A 74 15.29 -8.15 -10.32
C PHE A 74 14.77 -8.19 -11.76
N GLY A 75 14.48 -7.06 -12.39
CA GLY A 75 13.84 -6.99 -13.72
C GLY A 75 14.59 -7.73 -14.81
N ASN A 76 15.92 -7.65 -14.82
CA ASN A 76 16.74 -8.30 -15.85
C ASN A 76 16.88 -9.82 -15.67
N SER A 77 16.77 -10.32 -14.43
CA SER A 77 17.04 -11.72 -14.10
C SER A 77 15.77 -12.55 -13.87
N TYR A 78 14.66 -11.89 -13.55
CA TYR A 78 13.41 -12.52 -13.10
C TYR A 78 12.18 -11.90 -13.77
N GLY A 79 12.28 -11.53 -15.06
CA GLY A 79 11.21 -10.86 -15.81
C GLY A 79 9.87 -11.59 -15.73
N ASP A 80 9.90 -12.91 -15.85
CA ASP A 80 8.70 -13.76 -15.87
C ASP A 80 7.91 -13.76 -14.56
N ILE A 81 8.57 -13.53 -13.43
CA ILE A 81 7.93 -13.48 -12.11
C ILE A 81 7.99 -12.08 -11.47
N LEU A 82 8.38 -11.07 -12.24
CA LEU A 82 8.52 -9.71 -11.75
C LEU A 82 7.21 -9.11 -11.17
N PRO A 83 6.02 -9.38 -11.75
CA PRO A 83 4.76 -8.98 -11.13
C PRO A 83 4.60 -9.57 -9.73
N LEU A 84 4.89 -10.87 -9.56
CA LEU A 84 4.84 -11.55 -8.27
C LEU A 84 5.85 -10.95 -7.26
N LEU A 85 7.09 -10.73 -7.66
CA LEU A 85 8.11 -10.09 -6.81
C LEU A 85 7.70 -8.67 -6.39
N SER A 86 7.03 -7.93 -7.28
CA SER A 86 6.44 -6.62 -6.98
C SER A 86 5.39 -6.69 -5.87
N LEU A 87 4.56 -7.73 -5.85
CA LEU A 87 3.58 -7.95 -4.78
C LEU A 87 4.26 -8.28 -3.44
N TYR A 88 5.32 -9.09 -3.43
CA TYR A 88 6.09 -9.36 -2.22
C TYR A 88 6.72 -8.09 -1.65
N ALA A 89 7.23 -7.20 -2.51
CA ALA A 89 7.74 -5.89 -2.08
C ALA A 89 6.63 -5.02 -1.46
N ALA A 90 5.47 -4.97 -2.10
CA ALA A 90 4.32 -4.22 -1.59
C ALA A 90 3.80 -4.79 -0.26
N ALA A 91 3.69 -6.11 -0.16
CA ALA A 91 3.30 -6.79 1.08
C ALA A 91 4.28 -6.45 2.22
N GLY A 92 5.59 -6.52 1.96
CA GLY A 92 6.62 -6.06 2.89
C GLY A 92 6.42 -4.61 3.31
N CYS A 93 6.15 -3.70 2.36
CA CYS A 93 5.93 -2.29 2.64
C CYS A 93 4.69 -2.05 3.52
N ILE A 94 3.60 -2.75 3.24
CA ILE A 94 2.37 -2.69 4.05
C ILE A 94 2.64 -3.24 5.46
N LEU A 95 3.36 -4.35 5.59
CA LEU A 95 3.76 -4.90 6.89
C LEU A 95 4.63 -3.92 7.68
N GLY A 96 5.64 -3.29 7.06
CA GLY A 96 6.49 -2.30 7.71
C GLY A 96 5.72 -1.04 8.12
N HIS A 97 4.71 -0.64 7.33
CA HIS A 97 3.81 0.45 7.68
C HIS A 97 2.88 0.10 8.84
N ASN A 98 2.33 -1.12 8.88
CA ASN A 98 1.38 -1.54 9.91
C ASN A 98 2.09 -1.90 11.22
N PHE A 99 3.27 -2.51 11.12
CA PHE A 99 4.00 -3.10 12.23
C PHE A 99 5.47 -2.62 12.29
N PRO A 100 5.73 -1.30 12.42
CA PRO A 100 7.08 -0.77 12.54
C PRO A 100 7.68 -1.17 13.89
N PHE A 101 8.80 -1.93 13.88
CA PHE A 101 9.39 -2.49 15.10
C PHE A 101 9.78 -1.41 16.12
N TYR A 102 10.27 -0.26 15.67
CA TYR A 102 10.71 0.84 16.53
C TYR A 102 9.55 1.65 17.16
N LEU A 103 8.29 1.36 16.78
CA LEU A 103 7.07 1.92 17.37
C LEU A 103 6.25 0.88 18.13
N ASN A 104 6.91 -0.17 18.65
CA ASN A 104 6.27 -1.29 19.33
C ASN A 104 5.19 -1.97 18.46
N PHE A 105 5.47 -2.10 17.15
CA PHE A 105 4.59 -2.69 16.15
C PHE A 105 3.21 -1.99 16.01
N LYS A 106 3.11 -0.71 16.36
CA LYS A 106 1.88 0.09 16.28
C LYS A 106 2.03 1.17 15.21
N GLY A 107 1.68 0.85 13.98
CA GLY A 107 1.72 1.72 12.81
C GLY A 107 0.34 2.16 12.30
N GLY A 108 0.22 2.26 10.99
CA GLY A 108 -1.03 2.56 10.28
C GLY A 108 -1.85 1.31 9.95
N LYS A 109 -2.82 1.45 9.04
CA LYS A 109 -3.67 0.36 8.53
C LYS A 109 -3.32 -0.07 7.10
N GLY A 110 -2.33 0.54 6.48
CA GLY A 110 -1.84 0.18 5.16
C GLY A 110 -2.69 0.66 3.97
N VAL A 111 -3.84 1.29 4.18
CA VAL A 111 -4.74 1.68 3.09
C VAL A 111 -4.05 2.59 2.06
N ALA A 112 -3.34 3.63 2.51
CA ALA A 112 -2.60 4.52 1.61
C ALA A 112 -1.43 3.82 0.90
N ALA A 113 -0.72 2.92 1.59
CA ALA A 113 0.33 2.11 0.99
C ALA A 113 -0.24 1.16 -0.09
N SER A 114 -1.44 0.60 0.13
CA SER A 114 -2.12 -0.24 -0.87
C SER A 114 -2.60 0.56 -2.10
N VAL A 115 -2.93 1.84 -1.95
CA VAL A 115 -3.13 2.71 -3.12
C VAL A 115 -1.85 2.79 -3.96
N GLY A 116 -0.70 2.97 -3.31
CA GLY A 116 0.61 2.92 -3.99
C GLY A 116 0.88 1.60 -4.69
N LEU A 117 0.51 0.47 -4.06
CA LEU A 117 0.58 -0.85 -4.67
C LEU A 117 -0.20 -0.89 -5.99
N VAL A 118 -1.50 -0.57 -5.98
CA VAL A 118 -2.33 -0.72 -7.19
C VAL A 118 -1.92 0.24 -8.30
N ILE A 119 -1.44 1.44 -7.97
CA ILE A 119 -0.90 2.39 -8.96
C ILE A 119 0.35 1.81 -9.66
N ALA A 120 1.29 1.26 -8.88
CA ALA A 120 2.54 0.75 -9.41
C ALA A 120 2.40 -0.63 -10.07
N PHE A 121 1.41 -1.44 -9.64
CA PHE A 121 1.18 -2.79 -10.15
C PHE A 121 0.41 -2.77 -11.46
N ASP A 122 -0.81 -2.18 -11.46
CA ASP A 122 -1.68 -2.09 -12.63
C ASP A 122 -2.62 -0.88 -12.49
N TRP A 123 -2.41 0.16 -13.31
CA TRP A 123 -3.19 1.38 -13.30
C TRP A 123 -4.70 1.16 -13.59
N ARG A 124 -5.06 0.07 -14.29
CA ARG A 124 -6.46 -0.30 -14.57
C ARG A 124 -7.17 -0.70 -13.29
N ILE A 125 -6.49 -1.48 -12.42
CA ILE A 125 -7.00 -1.85 -11.10
C ILE A 125 -7.16 -0.59 -10.24
N PHE A 126 -6.20 0.34 -10.30
CA PHE A 126 -6.31 1.62 -9.58
C PHE A 126 -7.58 2.39 -9.96
N ILE A 127 -7.90 2.50 -11.26
CA ILE A 127 -9.11 3.20 -11.71
C ILE A 127 -10.37 2.50 -11.18
N ILE A 128 -10.44 1.17 -11.26
CA ILE A 128 -11.58 0.40 -10.73
C ILE A 128 -11.74 0.64 -9.23
N CYS A 129 -10.65 0.55 -8.46
CA CYS A 129 -10.66 0.81 -7.02
C CYS A 129 -11.09 2.25 -6.71
N ALA A 130 -10.63 3.23 -7.46
CA ALA A 130 -10.99 4.63 -7.28
C ALA A 130 -12.50 4.85 -7.53
N ILE A 131 -13.06 4.28 -8.59
CA ILE A 131 -14.50 4.36 -8.88
C ILE A 131 -15.32 3.74 -7.75
N VAL A 132 -14.95 2.54 -7.28
CA VAL A 132 -15.64 1.86 -6.17
C VAL A 132 -15.51 2.66 -4.88
N PHE A 133 -14.30 3.13 -4.55
CA PHE A 133 -14.05 3.90 -3.33
C PHE A 133 -14.83 5.20 -3.30
N PHE A 134 -14.68 6.04 -4.32
CA PHE A 134 -15.35 7.35 -4.35
C PHE A 134 -16.86 7.22 -4.56
N GLY A 135 -17.32 6.27 -5.37
CA GLY A 135 -18.75 5.99 -5.52
C GLY A 135 -19.43 5.67 -4.19
N LEU A 136 -18.83 4.74 -3.42
CA LEU A 136 -19.33 4.42 -2.07
C LEU A 136 -19.13 5.55 -1.06
N PHE A 137 -18.05 6.32 -1.19
CA PHE A 137 -17.78 7.43 -0.27
C PHE A 137 -18.84 8.53 -0.39
N PHE A 138 -19.23 8.91 -1.59
CA PHE A 138 -20.29 9.92 -1.79
C PHE A 138 -21.67 9.44 -1.34
N LEU A 139 -21.91 8.13 -1.33
CA LEU A 139 -23.17 7.55 -0.86
C LEU A 139 -23.22 7.36 0.66
N THR A 140 -22.12 6.92 1.27
CA THR A 140 -22.13 6.42 2.65
C THR A 140 -21.32 7.25 3.63
N HIS A 141 -20.30 7.99 3.15
CA HIS A 141 -19.31 8.71 3.95
C HIS A 141 -18.47 7.81 4.90
N TYR A 142 -18.54 6.47 4.78
CA TYR A 142 -17.81 5.51 5.60
C TYR A 142 -16.51 5.05 4.92
N VAL A 143 -15.38 5.68 5.24
CA VAL A 143 -14.06 5.36 4.67
C VAL A 143 -13.68 3.89 4.84
N SER A 144 -14.04 3.25 5.96
CA SER A 144 -13.74 1.84 6.20
C SER A 144 -14.47 0.92 5.21
N LEU A 145 -15.76 1.16 4.97
CA LEU A 145 -16.55 0.42 3.98
C LEU A 145 -15.96 0.60 2.58
N CYS A 146 -15.66 1.84 2.20
CA CYS A 146 -15.06 2.15 0.89
C CYS A 146 -13.73 1.40 0.69
N SER A 147 -12.89 1.37 1.73
CA SER A 147 -11.59 0.69 1.66
C SER A 147 -11.73 -0.82 1.49
N VAL A 148 -12.60 -1.47 2.27
CA VAL A 148 -12.83 -2.92 2.16
C VAL A 148 -13.41 -3.29 0.80
N SER A 149 -14.37 -2.51 0.29
CA SER A 149 -14.95 -2.72 -1.04
C SER A 149 -13.92 -2.52 -2.16
N ALA A 150 -13.03 -1.53 -2.03
CA ALA A 150 -11.94 -1.31 -2.98
C ALA A 150 -10.93 -2.47 -2.97
N TYR A 151 -10.60 -3.05 -1.80
CA TYR A 151 -9.75 -4.24 -1.72
C TYR A 151 -10.39 -5.45 -2.41
N LEU A 152 -11.69 -5.66 -2.21
CA LEU A 152 -12.41 -6.73 -2.88
C LEU A 152 -12.42 -6.53 -4.40
N ALA A 153 -12.67 -5.31 -4.86
CA ALA A 153 -12.61 -4.96 -6.28
C ALA A 153 -11.21 -5.16 -6.87
N ALA A 154 -10.14 -4.80 -6.13
CA ALA A 154 -8.76 -5.05 -6.55
C ALA A 154 -8.48 -6.53 -6.71
N PHE A 155 -8.88 -7.36 -5.73
CA PHE A 155 -8.68 -8.79 -5.75
C PHE A 155 -9.40 -9.46 -6.94
N ILE A 156 -10.69 -9.15 -7.13
CA ILE A 156 -11.46 -9.68 -8.26
C ILE A 156 -10.86 -9.23 -9.60
N SER A 157 -10.46 -7.96 -9.73
CA SER A 157 -9.85 -7.44 -10.94
C SER A 157 -8.52 -8.13 -11.25
N MET A 158 -7.71 -8.41 -10.22
CA MET A 158 -6.44 -9.11 -10.37
C MET A 158 -6.64 -10.53 -10.90
N ILE A 159 -7.63 -11.27 -10.39
CA ILE A 159 -8.00 -12.61 -10.91
C ILE A 159 -8.40 -12.51 -12.37
N ILE A 160 -9.34 -11.61 -12.72
CA ILE A 160 -9.85 -11.48 -14.10
C ILE A 160 -8.72 -11.12 -15.08
N PHE A 161 -7.87 -10.16 -14.73
CA PHE A 161 -6.77 -9.74 -15.60
C PHE A 161 -5.66 -10.80 -15.69
N GLY A 162 -5.41 -11.52 -14.59
CA GLY A 162 -4.50 -12.64 -14.58
C GLY A 162 -4.94 -13.78 -15.51
N GLN A 163 -6.20 -14.21 -15.40
CA GLN A 163 -6.77 -15.24 -16.27
C GLN A 163 -6.77 -14.86 -17.76
N ARG A 164 -6.80 -13.55 -18.05
CA ARG A 164 -6.65 -13.02 -19.42
C ARG A 164 -5.19 -12.92 -19.91
N GLY A 165 -4.23 -13.42 -19.14
CA GLY A 165 -2.82 -13.41 -19.50
C GLY A 165 -2.16 -12.02 -19.41
N SER A 166 -2.79 -11.05 -18.73
CA SER A 166 -2.29 -9.66 -18.66
C SER A 166 -0.94 -9.51 -17.96
N TYR A 167 -0.50 -10.50 -17.20
CA TYR A 167 0.73 -10.44 -16.40
C TYR A 167 1.89 -11.26 -16.98
N HIS A 168 1.66 -11.99 -18.11
CA HIS A 168 2.68 -12.77 -18.83
C HIS A 168 3.48 -13.74 -17.94
N MET A 169 2.82 -14.33 -16.94
CA MET A 169 3.41 -15.32 -16.03
C MET A 169 2.95 -16.73 -16.43
N ASP A 170 3.76 -17.75 -16.13
CA ASP A 170 3.34 -19.13 -16.31
C ASP A 170 2.19 -19.53 -15.36
N SER A 171 1.53 -20.66 -15.64
CA SER A 171 0.36 -21.11 -14.87
C SER A 171 0.68 -21.37 -13.40
N TYR A 172 1.90 -21.81 -13.09
CA TYR A 172 2.34 -22.09 -11.73
C TYR A 172 2.45 -20.79 -10.91
N HIS A 173 3.15 -19.79 -11.45
CA HIS A 173 3.32 -18.51 -10.77
C HIS A 173 2.05 -17.66 -10.75
N MET A 174 1.12 -17.92 -11.70
CA MET A 174 -0.21 -17.30 -11.67
C MET A 174 -1.05 -17.76 -10.48
N ILE A 175 -0.95 -19.03 -10.06
CA ILE A 175 -1.64 -19.54 -8.88
C ILE A 175 -1.12 -18.83 -7.60
N GLU A 176 0.18 -18.54 -7.53
CA GLU A 176 0.76 -17.81 -6.40
C GLU A 176 0.34 -16.33 -6.34
N LEU A 177 -0.10 -15.76 -7.47
CA LEU A 177 -0.56 -14.38 -7.55
C LEU A 177 -1.90 -14.17 -6.82
N TYR A 178 -2.74 -15.20 -6.75
CA TYR A 178 -4.08 -15.17 -6.14
C TYR A 178 -4.06 -15.61 -4.68
#